data_369921a35358ab2080a8deeb66bf2796
#
_entry.id   369921a35358ab2080a8deeb66bf2796
#
_cell.length_a   1.000
_cell.length_b   1.000
_cell.length_c   1.000
_cell.angle_alpha   90.00
_cell.angle_beta   90.00
_cell.angle_gamma   90.00
#
_symmetry.space_group_name_H-M   'P 1'
#
loop_
_entity.id
_entity.type
_entity.pdbx_description
1 polymer ?
#
loop_
_entity_poly.entity_id
_entity_poly.type
_entity_poly.pdbx_seq_one_letter_code
_entity_poly.pdbx_strand_id
1 'polypeptide(L)'
;NPFSYRHEIQIGVLIGILLCILLDVLLALGKNTVKKEEDFKRLFHAKSLGIMPHAKFHKKRTQTQELIVLDNPRIPRSFLEAARTVRRRIERAQKETGMKSFLVTSAMPGEGKSTVSANIAISLAMKGYKVILVDADLRNPSTAKVLGMNEQELGTLEVMKGEVNIDDAVQQYKNTSVKVLAGSTPIQDTSTVLSGKNMRQFIKELEAEADFVIIDTPPSGLLSDAAIVAQYVDGAVFVIRQDYTDVDRILEGMEILSGSGAEITGCILNDVNVRTSESQHYMNSYRTKGETL
;
A
#
# COMPACT_ATOMS: atom_id res chain seq x y z
N ASN A 1 43.74 51.35 -10.74
CA ASN A 1 42.36 50.82 -10.90
C ASN A 1 42.19 49.61 -10.01
N PRO A 2 41.42 49.65 -8.93
CA PRO A 2 41.05 48.45 -8.24
C PRO A 2 40.12 47.67 -9.17
N PHE A 3 40.57 46.54 -9.68
CA PHE A 3 39.75 45.59 -10.43
C PHE A 3 38.49 45.27 -9.62
N SER A 4 37.36 45.62 -10.15
CA SER A 4 36.07 45.35 -9.50
C SER A 4 35.71 43.86 -9.70
N TYR A 5 36.26 42.99 -8.85
CA TYR A 5 35.91 41.55 -8.83
C TYR A 5 34.41 41.28 -8.57
N ARG A 6 33.63 42.33 -8.28
CA ARG A 6 32.18 42.19 -8.01
C ARG A 6 31.42 41.63 -9.20
N HIS A 7 31.73 42.07 -10.43
CA HIS A 7 31.06 41.57 -11.63
C HIS A 7 31.44 40.11 -11.93
N GLU A 8 32.72 39.76 -11.74
CA GLU A 8 33.17 38.39 -11.99
C GLU A 8 32.60 37.42 -10.97
N ILE A 9 32.47 37.83 -9.70
CA ILE A 9 31.83 37.05 -8.64
C ILE A 9 30.34 36.89 -8.95
N GLN A 10 29.62 37.93 -9.41
CA GLN A 10 28.20 37.85 -9.78
C GLN A 10 27.99 36.91 -10.95
N ILE A 11 28.82 36.97 -11.98
CA ILE A 11 28.76 36.07 -13.13
C ILE A 11 29.04 34.62 -12.70
N GLY A 12 30.05 34.40 -11.85
CA GLY A 12 30.37 33.06 -11.32
C GLY A 12 29.22 32.45 -10.53
N VAL A 13 28.58 33.25 -9.66
CA VAL A 13 27.38 32.82 -8.90
C VAL A 13 26.24 32.51 -9.82
N LEU A 14 25.99 33.32 -10.85
CA LEU A 14 24.90 33.10 -11.81
C LEU A 14 25.09 31.81 -12.65
N ILE A 15 26.34 31.59 -13.09
CA ILE A 15 26.71 30.35 -13.80
C ILE A 15 26.57 29.13 -12.87
N GLY A 16 26.98 29.22 -11.62
CA GLY A 16 26.84 28.18 -10.61
C GLY A 16 25.36 27.80 -10.38
N ILE A 17 24.49 28.79 -10.22
CA ILE A 17 23.04 28.56 -10.08
C ILE A 17 22.47 27.90 -11.35
N LEU A 18 22.86 28.36 -12.53
CA LEU A 18 22.39 27.79 -13.80
C LEU A 18 22.81 26.33 -13.96
N LEU A 19 24.05 25.98 -13.59
CA LEU A 19 24.56 24.61 -13.62
C LEU A 19 23.83 23.72 -12.61
N CYS A 20 23.52 24.22 -11.40
CA CYS A 20 22.73 23.49 -10.43
C CYS A 20 21.31 23.19 -10.96
N ILE A 21 20.64 24.20 -11.52
CA ILE A 21 19.31 24.03 -12.13
C ILE A 21 19.38 23.04 -13.30
N LEU A 22 20.37 23.13 -14.16
CA LEU A 22 20.55 22.21 -15.27
C LEU A 22 20.77 20.78 -14.78
N LEU A 23 21.58 20.60 -13.76
CA LEU A 23 21.82 19.30 -13.14
C LEU A 23 20.54 18.72 -12.53
N ASP A 24 19.78 19.54 -11.77
CA ASP A 24 18.49 19.13 -11.19
C ASP A 24 17.48 18.73 -12.26
N VAL A 25 17.43 19.46 -13.38
CA VAL A 25 16.55 19.12 -14.52
C VAL A 25 17.00 17.81 -15.17
N LEU A 26 18.29 17.60 -15.38
CA LEU A 26 18.82 16.35 -15.94
C LEU A 26 18.53 15.14 -15.04
N LEU A 27 18.71 15.30 -13.73
CA LEU A 27 18.39 14.26 -12.74
C LEU A 27 16.87 13.99 -12.69
N ALA A 28 16.04 15.02 -12.80
CA ALA A 28 14.58 14.87 -12.84
C ALA A 28 14.07 14.17 -14.12
N LEU A 29 14.69 14.45 -15.26
CA LEU A 29 14.37 13.79 -16.54
C LEU A 29 14.85 12.33 -16.59
N GLY A 30 15.88 11.97 -15.82
CA GLY A 30 16.41 10.61 -15.74
C GLY A 30 15.56 9.67 -14.86
N LYS A 31 14.60 10.16 -14.08
CA LYS A 31 13.74 9.33 -13.23
C LYS A 31 12.65 8.64 -14.06
N ASN A 32 12.78 7.33 -14.20
CA ASN A 32 11.76 6.49 -14.83
C ASN A 32 10.79 5.96 -13.77
N THR A 33 9.86 6.80 -13.32
CA THR A 33 8.90 6.47 -12.25
C THR A 33 7.46 6.46 -12.77
N VAL A 34 6.57 5.77 -12.05
CA VAL A 34 5.13 5.75 -12.36
C VAL A 34 4.49 7.05 -11.92
N LYS A 35 3.84 7.73 -12.87
CA LYS A 35 3.21 9.05 -12.64
C LYS A 35 1.69 9.00 -12.68
N LYS A 36 1.12 8.07 -13.47
CA LYS A 36 -0.31 8.00 -13.76
C LYS A 36 -0.82 6.57 -13.72
N GLU A 37 -2.13 6.40 -13.51
CA GLU A 37 -2.80 5.10 -13.53
C GLU A 37 -2.67 4.37 -14.87
N GLU A 38 -2.66 5.11 -15.99
CA GLU A 38 -2.52 4.57 -17.34
C GLU A 38 -1.17 3.85 -17.55
N ASP A 39 -0.15 4.21 -16.77
CA ASP A 39 1.16 3.58 -16.82
C ASP A 39 1.09 2.09 -16.44
N PHE A 40 0.13 1.67 -15.62
CA PHE A 40 -0.04 0.26 -15.22
C PHE A 40 -0.28 -0.65 -16.42
N LYS A 41 -1.18 -0.24 -17.33
CA LYS A 41 -1.46 -1.01 -18.54
C LYS A 41 -0.29 -0.95 -19.53
N ARG A 42 0.33 0.22 -19.65
CA ARG A 42 1.41 0.46 -20.61
C ARG A 42 2.71 -0.23 -20.23
N LEU A 43 3.11 -0.16 -18.95
CA LEU A 43 4.42 -0.61 -18.46
C LEU A 43 4.38 -2.02 -17.89
N PHE A 44 3.27 -2.40 -17.23
CA PHE A 44 3.18 -3.65 -16.47
C PHE A 44 2.14 -4.63 -17.01
N HIS A 45 1.35 -4.25 -18.01
CA HIS A 45 0.19 -5.01 -18.49
C HIS A 45 -0.80 -5.38 -17.37
N ALA A 46 -0.80 -4.61 -16.27
CA ALA A 46 -1.60 -4.87 -15.09
C ALA A 46 -2.91 -4.07 -15.09
N LYS A 47 -3.94 -4.65 -14.45
CA LYS A 47 -5.22 -3.96 -14.21
C LYS A 47 -5.03 -2.90 -13.12
N SER A 48 -5.69 -1.75 -13.26
CA SER A 48 -5.78 -0.79 -12.17
C SER A 48 -6.91 -1.13 -11.22
N LEU A 49 -6.62 -1.14 -9.93
CA LEU A 49 -7.63 -1.16 -8.85
C LEU A 49 -7.99 0.25 -8.37
N GLY A 50 -7.26 1.28 -8.80
CA GLY A 50 -7.54 2.68 -8.51
C GLY A 50 -6.36 3.47 -8.03
N ILE A 51 -6.66 4.69 -7.62
CA ILE A 51 -5.68 5.61 -7.04
C ILE A 51 -6.08 5.96 -5.61
N MET A 52 -5.08 6.13 -4.73
CA MET A 52 -5.24 6.66 -3.38
C MET A 52 -4.55 8.02 -3.33
N PRO A 53 -5.29 9.12 -3.15
CA PRO A 53 -4.70 10.45 -3.14
C PRO A 53 -3.91 10.71 -1.87
N HIS A 54 -2.93 11.59 -1.94
CA HIS A 54 -2.21 12.08 -0.78
C HIS A 54 -3.16 12.66 0.27
N ALA A 55 -3.18 12.10 1.48
CA ALA A 55 -4.05 12.57 2.55
C ALA A 55 -3.47 13.83 3.20
N LYS A 56 -4.01 15.00 2.86
CA LYS A 56 -3.64 16.28 3.46
C LYS A 56 -4.57 16.62 4.61
N PHE A 57 -4.00 16.66 5.82
CA PHE A 57 -4.70 17.18 6.98
C PHE A 57 -4.43 18.68 7.13
N HIS A 58 -5.45 19.46 7.43
CA HIS A 58 -5.27 20.87 7.78
C HIS A 58 -4.50 20.95 9.12
N LYS A 59 -3.32 21.59 9.10
CA LYS A 59 -2.46 21.74 10.28
C LYS A 59 -3.25 22.32 11.46
N LYS A 60 -3.44 21.53 12.53
CA LYS A 60 -3.68 22.05 13.87
C LYS A 60 -2.38 22.07 14.65
N ARG A 61 -2.27 22.99 15.60
CA ARG A 61 -1.10 23.23 16.49
C ARG A 61 -0.68 22.04 17.37
N THR A 62 -1.41 20.91 17.35
CA THR A 62 -1.12 19.71 18.13
C THR A 62 -0.16 18.80 17.37
N GLN A 63 0.91 18.39 18.03
CA GLN A 63 2.00 17.53 17.51
C GLN A 63 1.61 16.05 17.28
N THR A 64 0.35 15.68 17.37
CA THR A 64 -0.09 14.29 17.15
C THR A 64 -0.10 13.98 15.67
N GLN A 65 0.63 12.94 15.26
CA GLN A 65 0.61 12.41 13.90
C GLN A 65 -0.81 11.90 13.58
N GLU A 66 -1.44 12.47 12.56
CA GLU A 66 -2.79 12.08 12.15
C GLU A 66 -2.73 10.71 11.45
N LEU A 67 -3.59 9.79 11.87
CA LEU A 67 -3.72 8.48 11.24
C LEU A 67 -4.44 8.61 9.90
N ILE A 68 -3.85 8.02 8.84
CA ILE A 68 -4.45 7.98 7.50
C ILE A 68 -5.35 6.73 7.41
N VAL A 69 -6.49 6.79 8.09
CA VAL A 69 -7.51 5.73 8.11
C VAL A 69 -8.89 6.32 7.83
N LEU A 70 -9.75 5.53 7.16
CA LEU A 70 -11.05 5.99 6.66
C LEU A 70 -12.03 6.39 7.74
N ASP A 71 -11.89 5.86 8.95
CA ASP A 71 -12.69 6.21 10.11
C ASP A 71 -12.15 7.43 10.89
N ASN A 72 -11.04 8.03 10.44
CA ASN A 72 -10.61 9.32 10.94
C ASN A 72 -11.57 10.41 10.41
N PRO A 73 -12.28 11.16 11.29
CA PRO A 73 -13.26 12.16 10.86
C PRO A 73 -12.64 13.32 10.06
N ARG A 74 -11.31 13.44 10.07
CA ARG A 74 -10.58 14.47 9.31
C ARG A 74 -10.09 13.98 7.95
N ILE A 75 -10.33 12.71 7.60
CA ILE A 75 -9.88 12.18 6.32
C ILE A 75 -10.54 12.95 5.16
N PRO A 76 -9.80 13.37 4.13
CA PRO A 76 -10.38 14.08 3.00
C PRO A 76 -11.44 13.25 2.27
N ARG A 77 -12.54 13.89 1.83
CA ARG A 77 -13.60 13.20 1.06
C ARG A 77 -13.04 12.53 -0.21
N SER A 78 -12.07 13.15 -0.87
CA SER A 78 -11.39 12.57 -2.04
C SER A 78 -10.74 11.22 -1.72
N PHE A 79 -10.13 11.08 -0.55
CA PHE A 79 -9.54 9.83 -0.08
C PHE A 79 -10.62 8.77 0.17
N LEU A 80 -11.72 9.15 0.81
CA LEU A 80 -12.86 8.25 1.06
C LEU A 80 -13.46 7.72 -0.25
N GLU A 81 -13.69 8.58 -1.25
CA GLU A 81 -14.23 8.17 -2.56
C GLU A 81 -13.25 7.28 -3.35
N ALA A 82 -11.96 7.59 -3.27
CA ALA A 82 -10.91 6.74 -3.84
C ALA A 82 -10.92 5.33 -3.23
N ALA A 83 -10.94 5.23 -1.91
CA ALA A 83 -11.01 3.95 -1.20
C ALA A 83 -12.29 3.17 -1.55
N ARG A 84 -13.44 3.83 -1.71
CA ARG A 84 -14.69 3.21 -2.20
C ARG A 84 -14.54 2.66 -3.61
N THR A 85 -13.78 3.34 -4.47
CA THR A 85 -13.52 2.88 -5.83
C THR A 85 -12.63 1.64 -5.85
N VAL A 86 -11.55 1.64 -5.07
CA VAL A 86 -10.68 0.47 -4.88
C VAL A 86 -11.50 -0.71 -4.35
N ARG A 87 -12.31 -0.49 -3.32
CA ARG A 87 -13.20 -1.54 -2.79
C ARG A 87 -14.09 -2.14 -3.87
N ARG A 88 -14.81 -1.33 -4.67
CA ARG A 88 -15.70 -1.84 -5.73
C ARG A 88 -14.96 -2.69 -6.75
N ARG A 89 -13.71 -2.37 -7.06
CA ARG A 89 -12.88 -3.16 -7.99
C ARG A 89 -12.42 -4.48 -7.36
N ILE A 90 -12.13 -4.50 -6.06
CA ILE A 90 -11.84 -5.72 -5.29
C ILE A 90 -13.10 -6.60 -5.17
N GLU A 91 -14.27 -6.03 -4.83
CA GLU A 91 -15.55 -6.75 -4.82
C GLU A 91 -15.88 -7.38 -6.18
N ARG A 92 -15.54 -6.66 -7.26
CA ARG A 92 -15.70 -7.18 -8.62
C ARG A 92 -14.75 -8.35 -8.90
N ALA A 93 -13.49 -8.23 -8.54
CA ALA A 93 -12.52 -9.32 -8.66
C ALA A 93 -12.99 -10.56 -7.89
N GLN A 94 -13.46 -10.40 -6.65
CA GLN A 94 -14.04 -11.48 -5.87
C GLN A 94 -15.20 -12.18 -6.60
N LYS A 95 -16.12 -11.42 -7.19
CA LYS A 95 -17.26 -11.98 -7.93
C LYS A 95 -16.84 -12.73 -9.20
N GLU A 96 -15.78 -12.27 -9.87
CA GLU A 96 -15.27 -12.85 -11.12
C GLU A 96 -14.43 -14.10 -10.87
N THR A 97 -13.64 -14.15 -9.82
CA THR A 97 -12.65 -15.22 -9.55
C THR A 97 -12.97 -16.09 -8.34
N GLY A 98 -13.89 -15.66 -7.46
CA GLY A 98 -14.12 -16.31 -6.16
C GLY A 98 -13.08 -15.94 -5.09
N MET A 99 -12.19 -14.98 -5.35
CA MET A 99 -11.12 -14.55 -4.45
C MET A 99 -11.64 -14.18 -3.06
N LYS A 100 -11.13 -14.83 -2.03
CA LYS A 100 -11.40 -14.51 -0.62
C LYS A 100 -10.16 -13.93 0.05
N SER A 101 -8.99 -14.50 -0.23
CA SER A 101 -7.73 -14.07 0.34
C SER A 101 -6.85 -13.38 -0.70
N PHE A 102 -6.21 -12.30 -0.31
CA PHE A 102 -5.21 -11.64 -1.14
C PHE A 102 -4.13 -10.97 -0.29
N LEU A 103 -2.91 -11.01 -0.80
CA LEU A 103 -1.83 -10.23 -0.20
C LEU A 103 -1.77 -8.82 -0.77
N VAL A 104 -1.22 -7.91 0.02
CA VAL A 104 -0.88 -6.55 -0.40
C VAL A 104 0.62 -6.35 -0.21
N THR A 105 1.30 -6.01 -1.28
CA THR A 105 2.74 -5.78 -1.30
C THR A 105 3.12 -4.57 -2.15
N SER A 106 4.41 -4.28 -2.25
CA SER A 106 4.98 -3.21 -3.06
C SER A 106 6.39 -3.59 -3.51
N ALA A 107 7.01 -2.81 -4.42
CA ALA A 107 8.40 -3.05 -4.80
C ALA A 107 9.38 -2.66 -3.70
N MET A 108 9.16 -1.51 -3.04
CA MET A 108 10.09 -0.92 -2.08
C MET A 108 9.39 -0.53 -0.77
N PRO A 109 10.14 -0.39 0.35
CA PRO A 109 9.59 0.17 1.58
C PRO A 109 9.10 1.61 1.37
N GLY A 110 8.10 2.03 2.15
CA GLY A 110 7.60 3.41 2.11
C GLY A 110 6.59 3.69 1.00
N GLU A 111 6.14 2.69 0.23
CA GLU A 111 5.10 2.86 -0.79
C GLU A 111 3.68 2.88 -0.23
N GLY A 112 3.52 2.61 1.08
CA GLY A 112 2.26 2.75 1.81
C GLY A 112 1.37 1.49 1.77
N LYS A 113 1.93 0.31 1.50
CA LYS A 113 1.22 -0.98 1.49
C LYS A 113 0.33 -1.19 2.72
N SER A 114 0.87 -1.07 3.93
CA SER A 114 0.12 -1.26 5.19
C SER A 114 -1.00 -0.24 5.39
N THR A 115 -0.79 1.02 4.99
CA THR A 115 -1.84 2.04 4.98
C THR A 115 -2.95 1.70 3.99
N VAL A 116 -2.59 1.21 2.80
CA VAL A 116 -3.56 0.77 1.78
C VAL A 116 -4.32 -0.45 2.26
N SER A 117 -3.64 -1.48 2.82
CA SER A 117 -4.25 -2.69 3.40
C SER A 117 -5.29 -2.35 4.46
N ALA A 118 -4.92 -1.50 5.43
CA ALA A 118 -5.82 -1.05 6.49
C ALA A 118 -7.05 -0.32 5.94
N ASN A 119 -6.87 0.56 4.95
CA ASN A 119 -7.98 1.30 4.37
C ASN A 119 -8.90 0.44 3.49
N ILE A 120 -8.36 -0.56 2.79
CA ILE A 120 -9.18 -1.55 2.08
C ILE A 120 -10.03 -2.33 3.09
N ALA A 121 -9.42 -2.82 4.18
CA ALA A 121 -10.12 -3.55 5.23
C ALA A 121 -11.27 -2.73 5.83
N ILE A 122 -11.01 -1.49 6.24
CA ILE A 122 -12.04 -0.58 6.77
C ILE A 122 -13.12 -0.31 5.73
N SER A 123 -12.76 -0.07 4.46
CA SER A 123 -13.72 0.21 3.39
C SER A 123 -14.66 -0.97 3.11
N LEU A 124 -14.16 -2.21 3.14
CA LEU A 124 -14.94 -3.43 3.03
C LEU A 124 -15.87 -3.61 4.23
N ALA A 125 -15.36 -3.41 5.44
CA ALA A 125 -16.15 -3.49 6.67
C ALA A 125 -17.28 -2.45 6.71
N MET A 126 -17.05 -1.24 6.23
CA MET A 126 -18.09 -0.20 6.08
C MET A 126 -19.23 -0.63 5.13
N LYS A 127 -19.02 -1.63 4.28
CA LYS A 127 -20.05 -2.23 3.40
C LYS A 127 -20.76 -3.42 4.06
N GLY A 128 -20.31 -3.84 5.23
CA GLY A 128 -20.89 -4.95 5.99
C GLY A 128 -20.17 -6.27 5.83
N TYR A 129 -19.05 -6.35 5.12
CA TYR A 129 -18.25 -7.57 5.03
C TYR A 129 -17.51 -7.86 6.34
N LYS A 130 -17.34 -9.14 6.66
CA LYS A 130 -16.42 -9.61 7.69
C LYS A 130 -15.02 -9.63 7.10
N VAL A 131 -14.09 -8.90 7.70
CA VAL A 131 -12.72 -8.76 7.17
C VAL A 131 -11.71 -9.14 8.23
N ILE A 132 -10.73 -9.95 7.85
CA ILE A 132 -9.54 -10.19 8.68
C ILE A 132 -8.35 -9.55 7.98
N LEU A 133 -7.66 -8.66 8.70
CA LEU A 133 -6.40 -8.04 8.27
C LEU A 133 -5.25 -8.66 9.05
N VAL A 134 -4.30 -9.27 8.33
CA VAL A 134 -3.13 -9.94 8.89
C VAL A 134 -1.88 -9.14 8.59
N ASP A 135 -1.09 -8.84 9.61
CA ASP A 135 0.25 -8.28 9.44
C ASP A 135 1.27 -9.44 9.29
N ALA A 136 1.63 -9.75 8.07
CA ALA A 136 2.63 -10.75 7.73
C ALA A 136 4.01 -10.13 7.39
N ASP A 137 4.20 -8.82 7.61
CA ASP A 137 5.52 -8.20 7.62
C ASP A 137 6.20 -8.47 8.98
N LEU A 138 6.55 -9.73 9.19
CA LEU A 138 7.14 -10.21 10.45
C LEU A 138 8.52 -9.60 10.74
N ARG A 139 9.12 -8.90 9.77
CA ARG A 139 10.40 -8.19 9.93
C ARG A 139 10.23 -6.79 10.46
N ASN A 140 9.13 -6.11 10.04
CA ASN A 140 8.84 -4.75 10.44
C ASN A 140 7.32 -4.55 10.56
N PRO A 141 6.69 -5.18 11.56
CA PRO A 141 5.25 -5.09 11.76
C PRO A 141 4.81 -3.63 11.89
N SER A 142 3.73 -3.27 11.22
CA SER A 142 3.29 -1.87 11.19
C SER A 142 1.78 -1.66 11.21
N THR A 143 0.99 -2.71 11.04
CA THR A 143 -0.47 -2.63 10.93
C THR A 143 -1.12 -2.06 12.18
N ALA A 144 -0.70 -2.48 13.38
CA ALA A 144 -1.20 -1.94 14.64
C ALA A 144 -0.95 -0.43 14.74
N LYS A 145 0.26 0.02 14.42
CA LYS A 145 0.63 1.44 14.40
C LYS A 145 -0.18 2.24 13.37
N VAL A 146 -0.39 1.71 12.16
CA VAL A 146 -1.20 2.35 11.11
C VAL A 146 -2.64 2.54 11.56
N LEU A 147 -3.20 1.57 12.26
CA LEU A 147 -4.57 1.61 12.80
C LEU A 147 -4.70 2.37 14.12
N GLY A 148 -3.58 2.75 14.76
CA GLY A 148 -3.56 3.35 16.10
C GLY A 148 -4.04 2.39 17.19
N MET A 149 -3.77 1.09 17.02
CA MET A 149 -4.03 0.03 18.00
C MET A 149 -2.83 -0.15 18.90
N ASN A 150 -3.07 -0.73 20.08
CA ASN A 150 -1.98 -1.13 20.97
C ASN A 150 -1.26 -2.36 20.40
N GLU A 151 0.05 -2.38 20.54
CA GLU A 151 0.85 -3.57 20.27
C GLU A 151 0.50 -4.67 21.29
N GLN A 152 0.52 -5.93 20.83
CA GLN A 152 0.28 -7.09 21.69
C GLN A 152 1.50 -8.03 21.62
N GLU A 153 1.67 -8.82 22.67
CA GLU A 153 2.70 -9.85 22.73
C GLU A 153 2.38 -11.05 21.82
N LEU A 154 1.08 -11.36 21.68
CA LEU A 154 0.59 -12.44 20.83
C LEU A 154 0.04 -11.88 19.52
N GLY A 155 0.51 -12.41 18.40
CA GLY A 155 0.10 -11.93 17.09
C GLY A 155 0.29 -12.96 15.98
N THR A 156 0.51 -12.47 14.79
CA THR A 156 0.64 -13.28 13.58
C THR A 156 1.73 -14.37 13.72
N LEU A 157 2.86 -14.02 14.31
CA LEU A 157 3.99 -14.93 14.45
C LEU A 157 3.65 -16.16 15.30
N GLU A 158 3.04 -15.93 16.47
CA GLU A 158 2.73 -16.99 17.44
C GLU A 158 1.63 -17.92 16.90
N VAL A 159 0.65 -17.34 16.18
CA VAL A 159 -0.39 -18.14 15.49
C VAL A 159 0.22 -18.99 14.37
N MET A 160 1.07 -18.40 13.51
CA MET A 160 1.71 -19.14 12.42
C MET A 160 2.62 -20.27 12.92
N LYS A 161 3.23 -20.12 14.08
CA LYS A 161 4.00 -21.20 14.74
C LYS A 161 3.10 -22.25 15.39
N GLY A 162 1.82 -22.00 15.56
CA GLY A 162 0.89 -22.87 16.28
C GLY A 162 1.04 -22.81 17.81
N GLU A 163 1.63 -21.75 18.33
CA GLU A 163 1.83 -21.54 19.76
C GLU A 163 0.54 -21.05 20.45
N VAL A 164 -0.33 -20.35 19.69
CA VAL A 164 -1.63 -19.85 20.13
C VAL A 164 -2.69 -20.01 19.04
N ASN A 165 -3.98 -20.06 19.44
CA ASN A 165 -5.08 -20.07 18.48
C ASN A 165 -5.32 -18.68 17.91
N ILE A 166 -5.94 -18.61 16.74
CA ILE A 166 -6.30 -17.35 16.06
C ILE A 166 -7.18 -16.46 16.98
N ASP A 167 -8.17 -17.07 17.65
CA ASP A 167 -9.12 -16.35 18.50
C ASP A 167 -8.45 -15.65 19.70
N ASP A 168 -7.32 -16.19 20.18
CA ASP A 168 -6.58 -15.64 21.33
C ASP A 168 -5.69 -14.44 20.92
N ALA A 169 -5.29 -14.36 19.64
CA ALA A 169 -4.37 -13.35 19.13
C ALA A 169 -5.06 -12.25 18.31
N VAL A 170 -6.27 -12.52 17.79
CA VAL A 170 -7.00 -11.57 16.95
C VAL A 170 -7.64 -10.45 17.79
N GLN A 171 -7.58 -9.22 17.29
CA GLN A 171 -8.19 -8.05 17.91
C GLN A 171 -9.30 -7.48 17.04
N GLN A 172 -10.38 -7.06 17.66
CA GLN A 172 -11.42 -6.28 17.00
C GLN A 172 -10.95 -4.84 16.80
N TYR A 173 -11.00 -4.33 15.57
CA TYR A 173 -10.72 -2.92 15.30
C TYR A 173 -11.93 -2.06 15.61
N LYS A 174 -11.90 -1.34 16.72
CA LYS A 174 -12.99 -0.46 17.18
C LYS A 174 -14.35 -1.17 17.12
N ASN A 175 -15.42 -0.45 16.76
CA ASN A 175 -16.78 -1.01 16.57
C ASN A 175 -17.03 -1.36 15.08
N THR A 176 -16.07 -2.01 14.44
CA THR A 176 -16.18 -2.42 13.03
C THR A 176 -16.22 -3.94 12.88
N SER A 177 -16.50 -4.46 11.69
CA SER A 177 -16.35 -5.89 11.38
C SER A 177 -14.94 -6.28 10.93
N VAL A 178 -13.92 -5.44 11.19
CA VAL A 178 -12.52 -5.76 10.95
C VAL A 178 -11.94 -6.43 12.18
N LYS A 179 -11.47 -7.64 12.02
CA LYS A 179 -10.56 -8.33 12.93
C LYS A 179 -9.12 -8.12 12.46
N VAL A 180 -8.20 -7.86 13.36
CA VAL A 180 -6.79 -7.61 13.05
C VAL A 180 -5.92 -8.64 13.75
N LEU A 181 -5.14 -9.37 13.01
CA LEU A 181 -4.06 -10.17 13.53
C LEU A 181 -2.76 -9.38 13.32
N ALA A 182 -2.38 -8.63 14.32
CA ALA A 182 -1.25 -7.71 14.25
C ALA A 182 0.08 -8.48 14.33
N GLY A 183 1.13 -7.88 13.81
CA GLY A 183 2.49 -8.35 14.06
C GLY A 183 2.87 -8.14 15.52
N SER A 184 3.65 -9.07 16.03
CA SER A 184 4.21 -9.02 17.39
C SER A 184 5.70 -8.66 17.35
N THR A 185 6.55 -9.44 17.99
CA THR A 185 7.99 -9.21 18.02
C THR A 185 8.63 -9.41 16.64
N PRO A 186 9.42 -8.46 16.12
CA PRO A 186 10.11 -8.60 14.84
C PRO A 186 11.11 -9.74 14.83
N ILE A 187 11.14 -10.53 13.73
CA ILE A 187 12.09 -11.63 13.53
C ILE A 187 12.87 -11.47 12.22
N GLN A 188 14.07 -12.01 12.16
CA GLN A 188 14.93 -11.96 10.96
C GLN A 188 14.69 -13.13 10.01
N ASP A 189 14.56 -14.36 10.55
CA ASP A 189 14.27 -15.55 9.75
C ASP A 189 12.77 -15.81 9.71
N THR A 190 12.14 -15.30 8.66
CA THR A 190 10.71 -15.42 8.39
C THR A 190 10.37 -16.63 7.53
N SER A 191 11.33 -17.11 6.74
CA SER A 191 11.11 -18.13 5.71
C SER A 191 10.60 -19.45 6.30
N THR A 192 11.16 -19.89 7.43
CA THR A 192 10.74 -21.10 8.13
C THR A 192 9.29 -21.05 8.60
N VAL A 193 8.84 -19.87 9.05
CA VAL A 193 7.46 -19.65 9.52
C VAL A 193 6.49 -19.59 8.35
N LEU A 194 6.83 -18.80 7.31
CA LEU A 194 5.96 -18.54 6.17
C LEU A 194 5.84 -19.73 5.20
N SER A 195 6.88 -20.58 5.08
CA SER A 195 6.87 -21.74 4.17
C SER A 195 6.38 -23.03 4.82
N GLY A 196 5.99 -23.01 6.09
CA GLY A 196 5.58 -24.18 6.83
C GLY A 196 4.24 -24.79 6.34
N LYS A 197 4.04 -26.08 6.65
CA LYS A 197 2.76 -26.77 6.37
C LYS A 197 1.55 -26.07 6.99
N ASN A 198 1.78 -25.33 8.05
CA ASN A 198 0.75 -24.60 8.80
C ASN A 198 0.20 -23.40 8.01
N MET A 199 0.97 -22.80 7.06
CA MET A 199 0.53 -21.61 6.34
C MET A 199 -0.76 -21.83 5.53
N ARG A 200 -0.85 -22.98 4.83
CA ARG A 200 -2.08 -23.33 4.09
C ARG A 200 -3.28 -23.51 5.00
N GLN A 201 -3.06 -24.16 6.15
CA GLN A 201 -4.11 -24.37 7.15
C GLN A 201 -4.54 -23.03 7.75
N PHE A 202 -3.59 -22.19 8.13
CA PHE A 202 -3.80 -20.85 8.65
C PHE A 202 -4.67 -19.99 7.71
N ILE A 203 -4.32 -19.92 6.42
CA ILE A 203 -5.14 -19.16 5.45
C ILE A 203 -6.55 -19.72 5.35
N LYS A 204 -6.72 -21.05 5.29
CA LYS A 204 -8.06 -21.67 5.21
C LYS A 204 -8.92 -21.42 6.44
N GLU A 205 -8.33 -21.40 7.63
CA GLU A 205 -9.03 -21.08 8.87
C GLU A 205 -9.54 -19.62 8.84
N LEU A 206 -8.69 -18.68 8.39
CA LEU A 206 -9.11 -17.27 8.22
C LEU A 206 -10.22 -17.12 7.18
N GLU A 207 -10.13 -17.80 6.03
CA GLU A 207 -11.15 -17.79 4.96
C GLU A 207 -12.49 -18.38 5.38
N ALA A 208 -12.49 -19.29 6.36
CA ALA A 208 -13.72 -19.85 6.91
C ALA A 208 -14.48 -18.85 7.79
N GLU A 209 -13.81 -17.89 8.41
CA GLU A 209 -14.37 -16.92 9.32
C GLU A 209 -14.72 -15.57 8.68
N ALA A 210 -14.15 -15.26 7.51
CA ALA A 210 -14.26 -13.95 6.88
C ALA A 210 -14.74 -14.02 5.44
N ASP A 211 -15.33 -12.91 4.97
CA ASP A 211 -15.65 -12.70 3.56
C ASP A 211 -14.39 -12.30 2.77
N PHE A 212 -13.46 -11.58 3.44
CA PHE A 212 -12.17 -11.17 2.90
C PHE A 212 -11.06 -11.33 3.93
N VAL A 213 -9.94 -11.91 3.49
CA VAL A 213 -8.69 -12.01 4.22
C VAL A 213 -7.63 -11.18 3.48
N ILE A 214 -7.11 -10.16 4.16
CA ILE A 214 -6.10 -9.24 3.60
C ILE A 214 -4.80 -9.47 4.33
N ILE A 215 -3.72 -9.76 3.59
CA ILE A 215 -2.43 -10.08 4.17
C ILE A 215 -1.43 -8.99 3.78
N ASP A 216 -1.06 -8.14 4.73
CA ASP A 216 -0.01 -7.13 4.55
C ASP A 216 1.36 -7.80 4.62
N THR A 217 2.15 -7.70 3.55
CA THR A 217 3.44 -8.37 3.42
C THR A 217 4.58 -7.38 3.23
N PRO A 218 5.84 -7.75 3.50
CA PRO A 218 6.98 -6.91 3.15
C PRO A 218 7.10 -6.69 1.63
N PRO A 219 7.93 -5.71 1.19
CA PRO A 219 8.13 -5.42 -0.23
C PRO A 219 8.71 -6.62 -0.99
N SER A 220 8.08 -7.02 -2.11
CA SER A 220 8.49 -8.16 -2.93
C SER A 220 9.80 -7.93 -3.70
N GLY A 221 10.15 -6.68 -3.99
CA GLY A 221 11.41 -6.35 -4.67
C GLY A 221 12.66 -6.49 -3.80
N LEU A 222 12.51 -6.72 -2.49
CA LEU A 222 13.63 -6.87 -1.56
C LEU A 222 13.66 -8.23 -0.85
N LEU A 223 12.51 -8.85 -0.66
CA LEU A 223 12.33 -10.01 0.19
C LEU A 223 11.43 -11.06 -0.48
N SER A 224 11.76 -12.32 -0.31
CA SER A 224 10.98 -13.45 -0.83
C SER A 224 9.70 -13.72 -0.04
N ASP A 225 9.49 -13.07 1.09
CA ASP A 225 8.40 -13.32 2.03
C ASP A 225 7.02 -13.17 1.34
N ALA A 226 6.82 -12.09 0.57
CA ALA A 226 5.61 -11.89 -0.21
C ALA A 226 5.38 -13.00 -1.25
N ALA A 227 6.44 -13.46 -1.92
CA ALA A 227 6.39 -14.55 -2.88
C ALA A 227 6.05 -15.91 -2.24
N ILE A 228 6.51 -16.14 -1.00
CA ILE A 228 6.14 -17.33 -0.25
C ILE A 228 4.65 -17.30 0.12
N VAL A 229 4.17 -16.20 0.69
CA VAL A 229 2.76 -16.01 1.07
C VAL A 229 1.84 -16.12 -0.16
N ALA A 230 2.27 -15.60 -1.29
CA ALA A 230 1.55 -15.58 -2.56
C ALA A 230 1.09 -16.98 -3.05
N GLN A 231 1.80 -18.04 -2.66
CA GLN A 231 1.46 -19.42 -3.01
C GLN A 231 0.23 -19.98 -2.27
N TYR A 232 -0.26 -19.26 -1.26
CA TYR A 232 -1.34 -19.71 -0.38
C TYR A 232 -2.59 -18.86 -0.44
N VAL A 233 -2.56 -17.74 -1.14
CA VAL A 233 -3.68 -16.79 -1.30
C VAL A 233 -4.22 -16.80 -2.73
N ASP A 234 -5.44 -16.29 -2.92
CA ASP A 234 -6.12 -16.30 -4.21
C ASP A 234 -5.61 -15.22 -5.17
N GLY A 235 -4.99 -14.15 -4.65
CA GLY A 235 -4.51 -13.05 -5.48
C GLY A 235 -3.53 -12.12 -4.78
N ALA A 236 -3.00 -11.17 -5.55
CA ALA A 236 -2.07 -10.16 -5.07
C ALA A 236 -2.48 -8.76 -5.53
N VAL A 237 -2.44 -7.81 -4.61
CA VAL A 237 -2.61 -6.37 -4.88
C VAL A 237 -1.25 -5.70 -4.77
N PHE A 238 -0.81 -5.05 -5.85
CA PHE A 238 0.48 -4.38 -5.89
C PHE A 238 0.32 -2.88 -5.67
N VAL A 239 0.96 -2.33 -4.64
CA VAL A 239 0.92 -0.91 -4.31
C VAL A 239 2.14 -0.22 -4.89
N ILE A 240 1.93 0.84 -5.65
CA ILE A 240 2.97 1.65 -6.27
C ILE A 240 2.76 3.09 -5.83
N ARG A 241 3.79 3.70 -5.25
CA ARG A 241 3.73 5.10 -4.85
C ARG A 241 4.11 6.00 -6.03
N GLN A 242 3.30 7.04 -6.27
CA GLN A 242 3.55 8.02 -7.33
C GLN A 242 4.94 8.66 -7.19
N ASP A 243 5.68 8.74 -8.30
CA ASP A 243 7.00 9.40 -8.40
C ASP A 243 8.03 8.93 -7.36
N TYR A 244 7.97 7.65 -6.94
CA TYR A 244 8.80 7.15 -5.85
C TYR A 244 9.80 6.08 -6.28
N THR A 245 9.31 4.95 -6.81
CA THR A 245 10.12 3.79 -7.19
C THR A 245 10.34 3.76 -8.69
N ASP A 246 11.55 3.39 -9.13
CA ASP A 246 11.86 3.18 -10.54
C ASP A 246 11.06 2.01 -11.11
N VAL A 247 10.66 2.16 -12.39
CA VAL A 247 9.88 1.16 -13.13
C VAL A 247 10.55 -0.21 -13.14
N ASP A 248 11.88 -0.26 -13.29
CA ASP A 248 12.62 -1.53 -13.33
C ASP A 248 12.52 -2.28 -12.01
N ARG A 249 12.57 -1.57 -10.87
CA ARG A 249 12.37 -2.18 -9.53
C ARG A 249 10.94 -2.68 -9.32
N ILE A 250 9.96 -1.96 -9.89
CA ILE A 250 8.56 -2.40 -9.84
C ILE A 250 8.39 -3.68 -10.66
N LEU A 251 8.95 -3.73 -11.87
CA LEU A 251 8.92 -4.92 -12.73
C LEU A 251 9.57 -6.12 -12.03
N GLU A 252 10.76 -5.94 -11.45
CA GLU A 252 11.45 -6.99 -10.68
C GLU A 252 10.57 -7.54 -9.54
N GLY A 253 9.94 -6.66 -8.75
CA GLY A 253 9.04 -7.08 -7.68
C GLY A 253 7.79 -7.81 -8.17
N MET A 254 7.24 -7.41 -9.32
CA MET A 254 6.09 -8.08 -9.95
C MET A 254 6.46 -9.44 -10.55
N GLU A 255 7.65 -9.55 -11.17
CA GLU A 255 8.18 -10.80 -11.70
C GLU A 255 8.40 -11.85 -10.61
N ILE A 256 8.95 -11.44 -9.45
CA ILE A 256 9.15 -12.30 -8.28
C ILE A 256 7.80 -12.87 -7.82
N LEU A 257 6.75 -12.05 -7.73
CA LEU A 257 5.41 -12.52 -7.38
C LEU A 257 4.82 -13.45 -8.42
N SER A 258 4.86 -13.08 -9.69
CA SER A 258 4.30 -13.89 -10.78
C SER A 258 5.04 -15.22 -10.89
N GLY A 259 6.36 -15.23 -10.69
CA GLY A 259 7.19 -16.44 -10.66
C GLY A 259 6.85 -17.40 -9.52
N SER A 260 6.22 -16.91 -8.44
CA SER A 260 5.70 -17.75 -7.35
C SER A 260 4.35 -18.41 -7.63
N GLY A 261 3.74 -18.10 -8.78
CA GLY A 261 2.42 -18.59 -9.17
C GLY A 261 1.25 -17.71 -8.71
N ALA A 262 1.52 -16.54 -8.12
CA ALA A 262 0.48 -15.60 -7.70
C ALA A 262 -0.12 -14.86 -8.91
N GLU A 263 -1.42 -14.76 -8.97
CA GLU A 263 -2.11 -13.87 -9.90
C GLU A 263 -2.14 -12.44 -9.33
N ILE A 264 -1.54 -11.49 -10.05
CA ILE A 264 -1.64 -10.08 -9.71
C ILE A 264 -3.04 -9.58 -10.11
N THR A 265 -3.94 -9.49 -9.15
CA THR A 265 -5.32 -9.01 -9.31
C THR A 265 -5.36 -7.58 -9.86
N GLY A 266 -4.38 -6.76 -9.46
CA GLY A 266 -4.17 -5.43 -10.00
C GLY A 266 -3.29 -4.53 -9.15
N CYS A 267 -3.10 -3.29 -9.64
CA CYS A 267 -2.24 -2.29 -9.02
C CYS A 267 -3.03 -1.12 -8.44
N ILE A 268 -2.52 -0.53 -7.37
CA ILE A 268 -3.04 0.71 -6.75
C ILE A 268 -1.94 1.76 -6.81
N LEU A 269 -2.23 2.92 -7.42
CA LEU A 269 -1.36 4.08 -7.38
C LEU A 269 -1.61 4.86 -6.10
N ASN A 270 -0.63 4.86 -5.20
CA ASN A 270 -0.74 5.46 -3.88
C ASN A 270 -0.06 6.83 -3.81
N ASP A 271 -0.47 7.63 -2.83
CA ASP A 271 0.10 8.95 -2.50
C ASP A 271 0.03 9.96 -3.65
N VAL A 272 -1.05 9.90 -4.45
CA VAL A 272 -1.20 10.69 -5.67
C VAL A 272 -1.45 12.17 -5.34
N ASN A 273 -0.60 13.04 -5.90
CA ASN A 273 -0.77 14.47 -5.77
C ASN A 273 -1.85 15.01 -6.73
N VAL A 274 -3.04 15.29 -6.21
CA VAL A 274 -4.22 15.71 -6.97
C VAL A 274 -4.11 17.16 -7.52
N ARG A 275 -2.98 17.85 -7.35
CA ARG A 275 -2.82 19.24 -7.81
C ARG A 275 -2.54 19.38 -9.31
N THR A 276 -2.23 18.34 -10.04
CA THR A 276 -2.11 18.38 -11.49
C THR A 276 -3.49 18.40 -12.13
N SER A 277 -3.70 19.26 -13.14
CA SER A 277 -4.98 19.46 -13.83
C SER A 277 -5.61 18.14 -14.34
N GLU A 278 -4.79 17.19 -14.75
CA GLU A 278 -5.22 15.86 -15.21
C GLU A 278 -5.79 15.01 -14.06
N SER A 279 -5.18 15.06 -12.87
CA SER A 279 -5.69 14.35 -11.68
C SER A 279 -7.01 14.94 -11.19
N GLN A 280 -7.25 16.24 -11.39
CA GLN A 280 -8.54 16.89 -11.09
C GLN A 280 -9.63 16.45 -12.07
N HIS A 281 -9.34 16.35 -13.37
CA HIS A 281 -10.28 15.82 -14.36
C HIS A 281 -10.64 14.36 -14.06
N TYR A 282 -9.66 13.56 -13.67
CA TYR A 282 -9.86 12.17 -13.30
C TYR A 282 -10.76 12.05 -12.05
N MET A 283 -10.47 12.80 -10.98
CA MET A 283 -11.30 12.81 -9.76
C MET A 283 -12.71 13.36 -10.02
N ASN A 284 -12.87 14.32 -10.92
CA ASN A 284 -14.19 14.86 -11.31
C ASN A 284 -14.99 13.85 -12.13
N SER A 285 -14.35 13.02 -12.98
CA SER A 285 -15.04 11.96 -13.73
C SER A 285 -15.59 10.85 -12.84
N TYR A 286 -14.98 10.61 -11.67
CA TYR A 286 -15.52 9.71 -10.64
C TYR A 286 -16.70 10.35 -9.88
N ARG A 287 -16.70 11.67 -9.72
CA ARG A 287 -17.75 12.41 -9.03
C ARG A 287 -19.07 12.43 -9.85
N THR A 288 -18.98 12.64 -11.15
CA THR A 288 -20.14 12.65 -12.06
C THR A 288 -20.75 11.27 -12.34
N LYS A 289 -19.97 10.18 -12.25
CA LYS A 289 -20.49 8.82 -12.39
C LYS A 289 -21.13 8.25 -11.12
N GLY A 290 -20.94 8.89 -9.97
CA GLY A 290 -21.53 8.47 -8.68
C GLY A 290 -22.88 9.13 -8.37
N GLU A 291 -23.30 10.15 -9.13
CA GLU A 291 -24.58 10.86 -8.94
C GLU A 291 -25.71 10.34 -9.85
N THR A 292 -25.45 9.31 -10.67
CA THR A 292 -26.42 8.73 -11.62
C THR A 292 -26.69 7.25 -11.40
N LEU A 293 -26.71 6.80 -10.14
CA LEU A 293 -27.23 5.43 -9.78
C LEU A 293 -27.93 5.50 -8.43
#